data_cd05d227577fe6dba07474170104f4a7
#
_entry.id   cd05d227577fe6dba07474170104f4a7
#
_cell.length_a   1.000
_cell.length_b   1.000
_cell.length_c   1.000
_cell.angle_alpha   90.00
_cell.angle_beta   90.00
_cell.angle_gamma   90.00
#
_symmetry.space_group_name_H-M   'P 1'
#
loop_
_entity.id
_entity.type
_entity.pdbx_description
1 polymer ?
#
loop_
_entity_poly.entity_id
_entity_poly.type
_entity_poly.pdbx_seq_one_letter_code
_entity_poly.pdbx_strand_id
1 'polypeptide(L)'
;MSDRKDSAEKRLGASTMVLTRGYDPRLSLGSARPAVFRSSTYVFPTPEAAERAFSVATGRSRQAEGEDVGLIYARINHPNAEILEDQIVPLESGAEAAAVFNSGMAAIMTALVTFARPGDSIVYTVPLYGGTQHLIHQFLEPIGIKGFPVPAGHTKHLEDLICTVPNLRIVLVETPANPTLRMSDIGLAAQKAHERDPHALVMVDNTFLGPAFQHPLMVGADLVLYSATKYLSGFSDLLAGAALARDTALIEQMKASRIMFGNILPPDECWLLDSRLPTVMLRMNRASKNAQRIAERLARHAKVRRVLYPTLFTDPEQIRIRDAQCEFPGGILSLDLGSKAAAFDFLRHLQIGRNAVSLGGVETLVCHPKTTTHSPLPVEELEAAGVTDGLVRVSVGIEDWKDLLDDFQQALDKL
;
A
#
# COMPACT_ATOMS: atom_id res chain seq x y z
N MET A 1 20.55 -16.57 -32.04
CA MET A 1 21.49 -16.88 -30.96
C MET A 1 20.72 -17.63 -29.88
N SER A 2 20.57 -18.92 -30.12
CA SER A 2 19.96 -19.86 -29.18
C SER A 2 21.10 -20.59 -28.50
N ASP A 3 21.29 -20.45 -27.20
CA ASP A 3 21.94 -21.44 -26.31
C ASP A 3 22.10 -20.79 -24.92
N ARG A 4 20.96 -20.54 -24.24
CA ARG A 4 20.89 -20.38 -22.81
C ARG A 4 19.61 -21.06 -22.30
N LYS A 5 19.49 -22.36 -22.56
CA LYS A 5 18.54 -23.21 -21.86
C LYS A 5 19.36 -24.17 -20.98
N ASP A 6 18.87 -24.28 -19.72
CA ASP A 6 19.31 -25.25 -18.71
C ASP A 6 20.61 -24.97 -17.94
N SER A 7 20.67 -23.80 -17.31
CA SER A 7 21.20 -23.73 -15.94
C SER A 7 20.06 -23.27 -15.05
N ALA A 8 19.83 -23.89 -13.89
CA ALA A 8 18.88 -23.42 -12.89
C ALA A 8 19.20 -21.94 -12.62
N GLU A 9 18.45 -21.02 -13.22
CA GLU A 9 18.71 -19.58 -13.10
C GLU A 9 18.64 -19.26 -11.61
N LYS A 10 19.78 -18.89 -11.06
CA LYS A 10 19.88 -18.45 -9.68
C LYS A 10 18.88 -17.30 -9.50
N ARG A 11 17.79 -17.54 -8.78
CA ARG A 11 16.75 -16.54 -8.58
C ARG A 11 17.37 -15.36 -7.84
N LEU A 12 17.49 -14.22 -8.53
CA LEU A 12 18.05 -13.00 -7.96
C LEU A 12 17.13 -12.48 -6.85
N GLY A 13 17.71 -11.91 -5.81
CA GLY A 13 16.92 -11.27 -4.75
C GLY A 13 16.26 -9.96 -5.23
N ALA A 14 15.17 -9.56 -4.57
CA ALA A 14 14.37 -8.37 -4.90
C ALA A 14 15.22 -7.10 -5.06
N SER A 15 16.17 -6.85 -4.16
CA SER A 15 17.07 -5.69 -4.21
C SER A 15 17.99 -5.65 -5.45
N THR A 16 18.26 -6.80 -6.06
CA THR A 16 19.00 -6.86 -7.34
C THR A 16 18.06 -6.70 -8.51
N MET A 17 16.90 -7.39 -8.45
CA MET A 17 15.93 -7.37 -9.55
C MET A 17 15.35 -5.97 -9.78
N VAL A 18 15.10 -5.19 -8.74
CA VAL A 18 14.61 -3.81 -8.85
C VAL A 18 15.58 -2.87 -9.58
N LEU A 19 16.86 -3.23 -9.66
CA LEU A 19 17.87 -2.46 -10.39
C LEU A 19 18.02 -2.87 -11.85
N THR A 20 17.53 -4.04 -12.24
CA THR A 20 17.87 -4.66 -13.53
C THR A 20 16.65 -5.01 -14.38
N ARG A 21 15.46 -5.12 -13.79
CA ARG A 21 14.24 -5.54 -14.48
C ARG A 21 13.56 -4.36 -15.17
N GLY A 22 12.96 -4.62 -16.34
CA GLY A 22 12.06 -3.67 -17.02
C GLY A 22 12.75 -2.52 -17.75
N TYR A 23 14.09 -2.44 -17.75
CA TYR A 23 14.81 -1.36 -18.42
C TYR A 23 15.91 -1.86 -19.35
N ASP A 24 15.85 -1.43 -20.61
CA ASP A 24 16.91 -1.59 -21.60
C ASP A 24 17.59 -0.23 -21.88
N PRO A 25 18.87 -0.05 -21.49
CA PRO A 25 19.60 1.21 -21.73
C PRO A 25 19.62 1.68 -23.19
N ARG A 26 19.50 0.77 -24.15
CA ARG A 26 19.45 1.12 -25.57
C ARG A 26 18.27 2.02 -25.93
N LEU A 27 17.15 1.90 -25.20
CA LEU A 27 15.95 2.72 -25.36
C LEU A 27 16.14 4.16 -24.85
N SER A 28 17.24 4.42 -24.15
CA SER A 28 17.61 5.75 -23.63
C SER A 28 19.06 6.12 -23.97
N LEU A 29 19.49 5.80 -25.18
CA LEU A 29 20.82 6.14 -25.74
C LEU A 29 21.99 5.63 -24.89
N GLY A 30 21.83 4.50 -24.19
CA GLY A 30 22.86 3.91 -23.33
C GLY A 30 22.92 4.50 -21.92
N SER A 31 21.98 5.37 -21.55
CA SER A 31 21.91 5.93 -20.19
C SER A 31 21.70 4.83 -19.16
N ALA A 32 22.39 4.92 -18.00
CA ALA A 32 22.19 4.01 -16.88
C ALA A 32 20.81 4.15 -16.21
N ARG A 33 20.12 5.27 -16.44
CA ARG A 33 18.75 5.53 -15.97
C ARG A 33 17.84 5.79 -17.15
N PRO A 34 16.56 5.41 -17.11
CA PRO A 34 15.63 5.70 -18.20
C PRO A 34 15.48 7.20 -18.43
N ALA A 35 15.29 7.59 -19.67
CA ALA A 35 14.85 8.95 -20.00
C ALA A 35 13.43 9.21 -19.52
N VAL A 36 13.02 10.47 -19.38
CA VAL A 36 11.64 10.87 -19.14
C VAL A 36 10.96 11.13 -20.49
N PHE A 37 9.95 10.32 -20.80
CA PHE A 37 9.21 10.38 -22.08
C PHE A 37 7.90 11.15 -21.88
N ARG A 38 7.92 12.47 -22.02
CA ARG A 38 6.76 13.36 -21.81
C ARG A 38 5.77 13.40 -22.96
N SER A 39 5.93 12.56 -23.98
CA SER A 39 5.00 12.56 -25.11
C SER A 39 3.63 12.00 -24.69
N SER A 40 2.56 12.72 -25.03
CA SER A 40 1.20 12.19 -24.90
C SER A 40 0.80 11.30 -26.08
N THR A 41 1.46 11.46 -27.24
CA THR A 41 1.09 10.85 -28.52
C THR A 41 2.33 10.20 -29.16
N TYR A 42 2.13 9.04 -29.76
CA TYR A 42 3.18 8.28 -30.44
C TYR A 42 2.83 8.16 -31.92
N VAL A 43 3.84 8.18 -32.79
CA VAL A 43 3.67 8.07 -34.23
C VAL A 43 3.83 6.62 -34.68
N PHE A 44 3.06 6.23 -35.67
CA PHE A 44 3.15 4.89 -36.27
C PHE A 44 3.90 4.98 -37.61
N PRO A 45 4.72 3.98 -37.93
CA PRO A 45 5.44 3.96 -39.20
C PRO A 45 4.52 3.79 -40.42
N THR A 46 3.37 3.10 -40.25
CA THR A 46 2.36 2.90 -41.30
C THR A 46 0.95 2.87 -40.70
N PRO A 47 -0.11 3.08 -41.51
CA PRO A 47 -1.51 2.90 -41.06
C PRO A 47 -1.80 1.49 -40.56
N GLU A 48 -1.20 0.45 -41.14
CA GLU A 48 -1.39 -0.95 -40.74
C GLU A 48 -0.76 -1.19 -39.35
N ALA A 49 0.35 -0.57 -39.03
CA ALA A 49 0.94 -0.62 -37.69
C ALA A 49 0.01 0.03 -36.65
N ALA A 50 -0.64 1.14 -37.01
CA ALA A 50 -1.64 1.77 -36.17
C ALA A 50 -2.87 0.85 -35.94
N GLU A 51 -3.41 0.27 -37.01
CA GLU A 51 -4.52 -0.69 -36.94
C GLU A 51 -4.15 -1.88 -36.05
N ARG A 52 -2.96 -2.43 -36.19
CA ARG A 52 -2.45 -3.53 -35.39
C ARG A 52 -2.36 -3.18 -33.89
N ALA A 53 -1.77 -2.02 -33.58
CA ALA A 53 -1.65 -1.53 -32.21
C ALA A 53 -3.03 -1.35 -31.54
N PHE A 54 -3.98 -0.72 -32.23
CA PHE A 54 -5.35 -0.56 -31.72
C PHE A 54 -6.10 -1.89 -31.61
N SER A 55 -5.88 -2.85 -32.51
CA SER A 55 -6.50 -4.17 -32.43
C SER A 55 -6.06 -4.93 -31.18
N VAL A 56 -4.78 -4.83 -30.82
CA VAL A 56 -4.23 -5.40 -29.56
C VAL A 56 -4.76 -4.65 -28.34
N ALA A 57 -4.64 -3.33 -28.33
CA ALA A 57 -5.05 -2.49 -27.18
C ALA A 57 -6.54 -2.58 -26.86
N THR A 58 -7.39 -2.88 -27.83
CA THR A 58 -8.83 -3.08 -27.66
C THR A 58 -9.23 -4.56 -27.43
N GLY A 59 -8.26 -5.47 -27.34
CA GLY A 59 -8.51 -6.90 -27.13
C GLY A 59 -9.10 -7.64 -28.34
N ARG A 60 -9.15 -7.00 -29.52
CA ARG A 60 -9.63 -7.64 -30.75
C ARG A 60 -8.68 -8.68 -31.30
N SER A 61 -7.39 -8.56 -30.98
CA SER A 61 -6.38 -9.56 -31.28
C SER A 61 -5.37 -9.68 -30.16
N ARG A 62 -4.73 -10.83 -30.07
CA ARG A 62 -3.63 -11.04 -29.10
C ARG A 62 -2.31 -10.58 -29.70
N GLN A 63 -1.47 -9.97 -28.86
CA GLN A 63 -0.09 -9.69 -29.22
C GLN A 63 0.69 -11.00 -29.29
N ALA A 64 1.49 -11.18 -30.32
CA ALA A 64 2.35 -12.36 -30.43
C ALA A 64 3.58 -12.21 -29.51
N GLU A 65 4.16 -13.32 -29.11
CA GLU A 65 5.38 -13.31 -28.29
C GLU A 65 6.53 -12.59 -29.05
N GLY A 66 7.13 -11.58 -28.40
CA GLY A 66 8.22 -10.78 -28.98
C GLY A 66 7.77 -9.76 -30.02
N GLU A 67 6.48 -9.61 -30.28
CA GLU A 67 5.95 -8.56 -31.18
C GLU A 67 6.00 -7.19 -30.51
N ASP A 68 6.61 -6.22 -31.17
CA ASP A 68 6.49 -4.81 -30.78
C ASP A 68 5.33 -4.16 -31.55
N VAL A 69 4.23 -3.92 -30.85
CA VAL A 69 3.06 -3.24 -31.43
C VAL A 69 3.12 -1.72 -31.29
N GLY A 70 4.16 -1.21 -30.65
CA GLY A 70 4.35 0.22 -30.38
C GLY A 70 3.38 0.78 -29.34
N LEU A 71 3.63 2.04 -28.98
CA LEU A 71 2.78 2.81 -28.07
C LEU A 71 1.77 3.63 -28.87
N ILE A 72 0.59 3.86 -28.28
CA ILE A 72 -0.51 4.58 -28.94
C ILE A 72 -0.67 5.99 -28.36
N TYR A 73 -0.86 6.06 -27.05
CA TYR A 73 -1.20 7.28 -26.33
C TYR A 73 -0.88 7.12 -24.85
N ALA A 74 -0.31 8.13 -24.21
CA ALA A 74 0.21 8.03 -22.84
C ALA A 74 -0.87 7.66 -21.80
N ARG A 75 -2.15 7.98 -22.03
CA ARG A 75 -3.24 7.54 -21.13
C ARG A 75 -3.45 6.02 -21.18
N ILE A 76 -3.11 5.37 -22.29
CA ILE A 76 -3.15 3.90 -22.38
C ILE A 76 -1.93 3.33 -21.68
N ASN A 77 -0.76 3.70 -22.15
CA ASN A 77 0.52 3.45 -21.47
C ASN A 77 1.64 4.35 -22.02
N HIS A 78 2.75 4.46 -21.28
CA HIS A 78 3.96 5.18 -21.72
C HIS A 78 5.20 4.50 -21.12
N PRO A 79 6.41 4.71 -21.70
CA PRO A 79 7.60 3.94 -21.33
C PRO A 79 7.95 4.00 -19.85
N ASN A 80 7.81 5.16 -19.19
CA ASN A 80 8.15 5.29 -17.77
C ASN A 80 7.16 4.52 -16.86
N ALA A 81 5.88 4.39 -17.25
CA ALA A 81 4.93 3.56 -16.50
C ALA A 81 5.25 2.08 -16.68
N GLU A 82 5.56 1.62 -17.89
CA GLU A 82 5.91 0.21 -18.13
C GLU A 82 7.18 -0.18 -17.37
N ILE A 83 8.22 0.64 -17.42
CA ILE A 83 9.47 0.40 -16.68
C ILE A 83 9.18 0.32 -15.17
N LEU A 84 8.41 1.26 -14.62
CA LEU A 84 8.07 1.28 -13.20
C LEU A 84 7.22 0.09 -12.79
N GLU A 85 6.22 -0.29 -13.60
CA GLU A 85 5.35 -1.45 -13.36
C GLU A 85 6.16 -2.75 -13.34
N ASP A 86 7.15 -2.89 -14.21
CA ASP A 86 8.07 -4.04 -14.19
C ASP A 86 9.01 -4.04 -12.98
N GLN A 87 9.54 -2.88 -12.62
CA GLN A 87 10.52 -2.77 -11.52
C GLN A 87 9.89 -2.92 -10.13
N ILE A 88 8.63 -2.60 -9.94
CA ILE A 88 7.96 -2.75 -8.64
C ILE A 88 7.60 -4.21 -8.34
N VAL A 89 7.37 -5.05 -9.35
CA VAL A 89 6.95 -6.46 -9.19
C VAL A 89 7.89 -7.26 -8.28
N PRO A 90 9.22 -7.23 -8.42
CA PRO A 90 10.12 -8.01 -7.56
C PRO A 90 10.07 -7.65 -6.08
N LEU A 91 9.54 -6.48 -5.73
CA LEU A 91 9.45 -6.03 -4.35
C LEU A 91 8.31 -6.72 -3.60
N GLU A 92 7.25 -7.17 -4.30
CA GLU A 92 6.15 -7.92 -3.69
C GLU A 92 6.28 -9.40 -4.04
N SER A 93 6.62 -10.23 -3.04
CA SER A 93 6.78 -11.66 -3.24
C SER A 93 5.49 -12.30 -3.73
N GLY A 94 5.58 -13.03 -4.83
CA GLY A 94 4.43 -13.69 -5.46
C GLY A 94 3.71 -12.85 -6.50
N ALA A 95 4.09 -11.58 -6.72
CA ALA A 95 3.55 -10.78 -7.79
C ALA A 95 4.17 -11.15 -9.15
N GLU A 96 3.34 -11.14 -10.19
CA GLU A 96 3.74 -11.34 -11.58
C GLU A 96 3.47 -10.09 -12.44
N ALA A 97 2.52 -9.24 -12.02
CA ALA A 97 2.19 -7.99 -12.71
C ALA A 97 1.85 -6.87 -11.73
N ALA A 98 1.99 -5.63 -12.21
CA ALA A 98 1.63 -4.41 -11.49
C ALA A 98 0.92 -3.40 -12.39
N ALA A 99 0.14 -2.51 -11.76
CA ALA A 99 -0.39 -1.30 -12.37
C ALA A 99 -0.14 -0.11 -11.44
N VAL A 100 0.30 1.04 -12.00
CA VAL A 100 0.53 2.26 -11.23
C VAL A 100 -0.53 3.31 -11.52
N PHE A 101 -0.80 4.16 -10.51
CA PHE A 101 -1.87 5.14 -10.49
C PHE A 101 -1.38 6.46 -9.90
N ASN A 102 -2.09 7.56 -10.17
CA ASN A 102 -1.74 8.89 -9.68
C ASN A 102 -1.95 9.09 -8.17
N SER A 103 -2.54 8.14 -7.45
CA SER A 103 -2.65 8.14 -5.98
C SER A 103 -3.03 6.76 -5.45
N GLY A 104 -2.80 6.51 -4.15
CA GLY A 104 -3.30 5.31 -3.46
C GLY A 104 -4.82 5.18 -3.55
N MET A 105 -5.56 6.29 -3.40
CA MET A 105 -7.02 6.29 -3.57
C MET A 105 -7.46 5.91 -4.99
N ALA A 106 -6.69 6.32 -6.01
CA ALA A 106 -6.97 5.92 -7.39
C ALA A 106 -6.78 4.41 -7.60
N ALA A 107 -5.76 3.81 -6.98
CA ALA A 107 -5.55 2.36 -6.99
C ALA A 107 -6.71 1.63 -6.30
N ILE A 108 -7.08 2.06 -5.09
CA ILE A 108 -8.17 1.46 -4.30
C ILE A 108 -9.51 1.60 -5.03
N MET A 109 -9.87 2.81 -5.48
CA MET A 109 -11.12 3.04 -6.20
C MET A 109 -11.18 2.19 -7.48
N THR A 110 -10.09 2.16 -8.26
CA THR A 110 -10.04 1.35 -9.48
C THR A 110 -10.23 -0.12 -9.18
N ALA A 111 -9.59 -0.67 -8.14
CA ALA A 111 -9.78 -2.05 -7.74
C ALA A 111 -11.25 -2.34 -7.37
N LEU A 112 -11.83 -1.55 -6.47
CA LEU A 112 -13.20 -1.78 -5.99
C LEU A 112 -14.22 -1.67 -7.11
N VAL A 113 -14.14 -0.65 -7.98
CA VAL A 113 -15.09 -0.43 -9.08
C VAL A 113 -14.87 -1.40 -10.25
N THR A 114 -13.65 -1.89 -10.45
CA THR A 114 -13.36 -2.90 -11.48
C THR A 114 -14.00 -4.24 -11.13
N PHE A 115 -13.97 -4.64 -9.86
CA PHE A 115 -14.33 -6.00 -9.46
C PHE A 115 -15.66 -6.13 -8.75
N ALA A 116 -16.26 -5.05 -8.21
CA ALA A 116 -17.61 -5.07 -7.65
C ALA A 116 -18.65 -4.41 -8.56
N ARG A 117 -19.89 -4.87 -8.47
CA ARG A 117 -21.05 -4.38 -9.20
C ARG A 117 -22.19 -4.07 -8.25
N PRO A 118 -23.19 -3.25 -8.64
CA PRO A 118 -24.40 -3.08 -7.85
C PRO A 118 -25.05 -4.43 -7.48
N GLY A 119 -25.30 -4.64 -6.20
CA GLY A 119 -25.77 -5.89 -5.61
C GLY A 119 -24.69 -6.73 -4.91
N ASP A 120 -23.42 -6.46 -5.20
CA ASP A 120 -22.30 -7.14 -4.53
C ASP A 120 -22.05 -6.58 -3.11
N SER A 121 -21.34 -7.37 -2.31
CA SER A 121 -20.93 -7.03 -0.95
C SER A 121 -19.42 -7.00 -0.80
N ILE A 122 -18.97 -6.01 0.00
CA ILE A 122 -17.57 -5.84 0.42
C ILE A 122 -17.52 -6.01 1.93
N VAL A 123 -16.81 -7.02 2.44
CA VAL A 123 -16.38 -7.10 3.84
C VAL A 123 -15.08 -6.35 3.99
N TYR A 124 -14.97 -5.46 4.98
CA TYR A 124 -13.75 -4.67 5.15
C TYR A 124 -13.38 -4.45 6.62
N THR A 125 -12.08 -4.40 6.92
CA THR A 125 -11.58 -4.16 8.28
C THR A 125 -11.70 -2.69 8.66
N VAL A 126 -11.99 -2.40 9.95
CA VAL A 126 -12.03 -1.02 10.48
C VAL A 126 -11.15 -0.91 11.74
N PRO A 127 -10.48 0.26 11.97
CA PRO A 127 -10.47 1.44 11.09
C PRO A 127 -9.72 1.17 9.80
N LEU A 128 -10.25 1.69 8.68
CA LEU A 128 -9.53 1.85 7.41
C LEU A 128 -8.94 3.26 7.33
N TYR A 129 -8.06 3.46 6.35
CA TYR A 129 -7.75 4.82 5.92
C TYR A 129 -9.06 5.59 5.64
N GLY A 130 -9.20 6.78 6.24
CA GLY A 130 -10.48 7.52 6.20
C GLY A 130 -11.01 7.76 4.79
N GLY A 131 -10.13 7.97 3.80
CA GLY A 131 -10.53 8.09 2.40
C GLY A 131 -11.19 6.83 1.83
N THR A 132 -10.70 5.66 2.19
CA THR A 132 -11.26 4.36 1.74
C THR A 132 -12.63 4.11 2.36
N GLN A 133 -12.79 4.38 3.65
CA GLN A 133 -14.08 4.24 4.33
C GLN A 133 -15.11 5.21 3.75
N HIS A 134 -14.71 6.46 3.51
CA HIS A 134 -15.56 7.47 2.87
C HIS A 134 -15.97 7.08 1.45
N LEU A 135 -15.05 6.50 0.66
CA LEU A 135 -15.35 5.95 -0.66
C LEU A 135 -16.44 4.86 -0.60
N ILE A 136 -16.35 3.95 0.37
CA ILE A 136 -17.34 2.88 0.53
C ILE A 136 -18.71 3.49 0.84
N HIS A 137 -18.81 4.31 1.89
CA HIS A 137 -20.09 4.82 2.36
C HIS A 137 -20.74 5.87 1.45
N GLN A 138 -19.94 6.77 0.87
CA GLN A 138 -20.51 7.91 0.13
C GLN A 138 -20.55 7.72 -1.38
N PHE A 139 -19.82 6.74 -1.90
CA PHE A 139 -19.81 6.49 -3.33
C PHE A 139 -20.32 5.09 -3.69
N LEU A 140 -19.81 4.04 -3.04
CA LEU A 140 -20.13 2.67 -3.42
C LEU A 140 -21.51 2.23 -2.91
N GLU A 141 -21.85 2.51 -1.66
CA GLU A 141 -23.18 2.15 -1.11
C GLU A 141 -24.34 2.84 -1.84
N PRO A 142 -24.29 4.14 -2.18
CA PRO A 142 -25.32 4.79 -2.97
C PRO A 142 -25.57 4.18 -4.37
N ILE A 143 -24.55 3.55 -4.96
CA ILE A 143 -24.69 2.85 -6.25
C ILE A 143 -25.04 1.36 -6.09
N GLY A 144 -25.30 0.90 -4.87
CA GLY A 144 -25.81 -0.44 -4.58
C GLY A 144 -24.74 -1.49 -4.27
N ILE A 145 -23.49 -1.11 -4.02
CA ILE A 145 -22.44 -2.01 -3.51
C ILE A 145 -22.43 -1.90 -1.99
N LYS A 146 -22.71 -3.00 -1.28
CA LYS A 146 -22.91 -2.97 0.19
C LYS A 146 -21.60 -3.16 0.94
N GLY A 147 -21.34 -2.30 1.94
CA GLY A 147 -20.19 -2.39 2.84
C GLY A 147 -20.55 -3.09 4.16
N PHE A 148 -19.68 -3.99 4.64
CA PHE A 148 -19.82 -4.72 5.91
C PHE A 148 -18.52 -4.58 6.73
N PRO A 149 -18.50 -3.66 7.72
CA PRO A 149 -17.30 -3.42 8.52
C PRO A 149 -17.07 -4.51 9.54
N VAL A 150 -15.80 -4.85 9.77
CA VAL A 150 -15.35 -5.73 10.85
C VAL A 150 -14.19 -5.09 11.61
N PRO A 151 -14.22 -5.01 12.93
CA PRO A 151 -13.11 -4.45 13.70
C PRO A 151 -11.81 -5.23 13.47
N ALA A 152 -10.73 -4.52 13.18
CA ALA A 152 -9.40 -5.11 12.94
C ALA A 152 -8.98 -5.99 14.14
N GLY A 153 -8.46 -7.17 13.84
CA GLY A 153 -8.04 -8.14 14.84
C GLY A 153 -9.15 -8.94 15.48
N HIS A 154 -10.40 -8.84 15.02
CA HIS A 154 -11.52 -9.66 15.47
C HIS A 154 -11.72 -10.83 14.50
N THR A 155 -10.82 -11.81 14.58
CA THR A 155 -10.73 -12.96 13.65
C THR A 155 -12.04 -13.71 13.50
N LYS A 156 -12.74 -14.03 14.62
CA LYS A 156 -14.01 -14.75 14.57
C LYS A 156 -15.12 -13.94 13.87
N HIS A 157 -15.20 -12.64 14.12
CA HIS A 157 -16.17 -11.77 13.46
C HIS A 157 -15.89 -11.63 11.95
N LEU A 158 -14.61 -11.56 11.57
CA LEU A 158 -14.20 -11.56 10.17
C LEU A 158 -14.65 -12.85 9.47
N GLU A 159 -14.40 -14.01 10.06
CA GLU A 159 -14.85 -15.31 9.56
C GLU A 159 -16.37 -15.36 9.41
N ASP A 160 -17.12 -14.96 10.46
CA ASP A 160 -18.59 -15.01 10.47
C ASP A 160 -19.18 -14.11 9.36
N LEU A 161 -18.67 -12.89 9.18
CA LEU A 161 -19.12 -12.01 8.10
C LEU A 161 -18.80 -12.58 6.71
N ILE A 162 -17.60 -13.05 6.49
CA ILE A 162 -17.21 -13.68 5.22
C ILE A 162 -18.15 -14.85 4.91
N CYS A 163 -18.51 -15.66 5.89
CA CYS A 163 -19.37 -16.82 5.68
C CYS A 163 -20.86 -16.48 5.50
N THR A 164 -21.35 -15.34 5.96
CA THR A 164 -22.80 -15.06 6.04
C THR A 164 -23.26 -13.93 5.12
N VAL A 165 -22.41 -12.98 4.78
CA VAL A 165 -22.75 -11.82 3.94
C VAL A 165 -23.22 -12.27 2.55
N PRO A 166 -24.41 -11.82 2.06
CA PRO A 166 -24.90 -12.20 0.74
C PRO A 166 -24.02 -11.61 -0.38
N ASN A 167 -23.88 -12.32 -1.49
CA ASN A 167 -23.14 -11.86 -2.67
C ASN A 167 -21.75 -11.30 -2.35
N LEU A 168 -21.00 -12.00 -1.50
CA LEU A 168 -19.62 -11.61 -1.17
C LEU A 168 -18.78 -11.54 -2.45
N ARG A 169 -18.20 -10.39 -2.71
CA ARG A 169 -17.33 -10.18 -3.88
C ARG A 169 -15.92 -9.78 -3.49
N ILE A 170 -15.77 -8.97 -2.44
CA ILE A 170 -14.47 -8.47 -2.01
C ILE A 170 -14.35 -8.57 -0.50
N VAL A 171 -13.19 -9.02 -0.02
CA VAL A 171 -12.72 -8.84 1.35
C VAL A 171 -11.55 -7.87 1.30
N LEU A 172 -11.74 -6.66 1.82
CA LEU A 172 -10.71 -5.62 1.85
C LEU A 172 -10.08 -5.54 3.25
N VAL A 173 -8.81 -5.82 3.34
CA VAL A 173 -8.05 -5.84 4.60
C VAL A 173 -6.99 -4.75 4.60
N GLU A 174 -7.02 -3.84 5.57
CA GLU A 174 -5.89 -2.97 5.90
C GLU A 174 -5.21 -3.53 7.16
N THR A 175 -3.95 -3.93 7.06
CA THR A 175 -3.24 -4.56 8.17
C THR A 175 -1.74 -4.28 8.12
N PRO A 176 -1.16 -3.72 9.21
CA PRO A 176 -1.80 -3.25 10.46
C PRO A 176 -2.78 -2.10 10.24
N ALA A 177 -3.83 -2.04 11.04
CA ALA A 177 -4.85 -0.99 10.97
C ALA A 177 -4.31 0.37 11.43
N ASN A 178 -4.61 1.42 10.68
CA ASN A 178 -4.26 2.79 11.01
C ASN A 178 -5.34 3.42 11.93
N PRO A 179 -5.02 3.99 13.08
CA PRO A 179 -3.70 4.16 13.69
C PRO A 179 -3.39 3.16 14.81
N THR A 180 -4.24 2.16 15.06
CA THR A 180 -4.20 1.30 16.25
C THR A 180 -3.21 0.16 16.13
N LEU A 181 -2.71 -0.11 14.95
CA LEU A 181 -1.76 -1.17 14.60
C LEU A 181 -2.26 -2.60 14.90
N ARG A 182 -3.56 -2.77 15.17
CA ARG A 182 -4.16 -4.11 15.27
C ARG A 182 -4.05 -4.81 13.92
N MET A 183 -3.76 -6.10 13.98
CA MET A 183 -3.53 -6.90 12.78
C MET A 183 -4.71 -7.81 12.50
N SER A 184 -5.09 -7.89 11.23
CA SER A 184 -6.11 -8.81 10.73
C SER A 184 -5.45 -9.97 9.99
N ASP A 185 -6.00 -11.17 10.17
CA ASP A 185 -5.46 -12.41 9.60
C ASP A 185 -5.79 -12.50 8.10
N ILE A 186 -4.78 -12.24 7.26
CA ILE A 186 -4.91 -12.30 5.82
C ILE A 186 -5.17 -13.74 5.36
N GLY A 187 -4.45 -14.71 5.95
CA GLY A 187 -4.57 -16.12 5.57
C GLY A 187 -5.95 -16.68 5.84
N LEU A 188 -6.53 -16.36 7.01
CA LEU A 188 -7.91 -16.73 7.33
C LEU A 188 -8.90 -16.06 6.37
N ALA A 189 -8.74 -14.77 6.12
CA ALA A 189 -9.62 -14.02 5.20
C ALA A 189 -9.63 -14.68 3.81
N ALA A 190 -8.43 -14.99 3.28
CA ALA A 190 -8.28 -15.63 1.99
C ALA A 190 -8.91 -17.04 1.97
N GLN A 191 -8.57 -17.87 2.95
CA GLN A 191 -9.12 -19.21 3.06
C GLN A 191 -10.65 -19.19 3.06
N LYS A 192 -11.26 -18.37 3.95
CA LYS A 192 -12.73 -18.35 4.11
C LYS A 192 -13.45 -17.71 2.93
N ALA A 193 -12.87 -16.69 2.31
CA ALA A 193 -13.44 -16.08 1.12
C ALA A 193 -13.48 -17.07 -0.06
N HIS A 194 -12.36 -17.74 -0.33
CA HIS A 194 -12.27 -18.70 -1.43
C HIS A 194 -13.01 -20.01 -1.19
N GLU A 195 -13.11 -20.48 0.08
CA GLU A 195 -13.97 -21.61 0.45
C GLU A 195 -15.46 -21.31 0.16
N ARG A 196 -15.88 -20.04 0.40
CA ARG A 196 -17.25 -19.61 0.17
C ARG A 196 -17.56 -19.37 -1.31
N ASP A 197 -16.71 -18.60 -1.98
CA ASP A 197 -16.83 -18.29 -3.41
C ASP A 197 -15.43 -18.17 -4.02
N PRO A 198 -15.03 -19.08 -4.91
CA PRO A 198 -13.73 -19.03 -5.59
C PRO A 198 -13.51 -17.77 -6.43
N HIS A 199 -14.56 -16.98 -6.69
CA HIS A 199 -14.48 -15.71 -7.40
C HIS A 199 -14.45 -14.48 -6.48
N ALA A 200 -14.60 -14.67 -5.17
CA ALA A 200 -14.40 -13.59 -4.22
C ALA A 200 -12.91 -13.21 -4.18
N LEU A 201 -12.62 -11.90 -4.11
CA LEU A 201 -11.25 -11.39 -4.12
C LEU A 201 -10.86 -10.88 -2.73
N VAL A 202 -9.71 -11.30 -2.26
CA VAL A 202 -9.08 -10.75 -1.05
C VAL A 202 -8.05 -9.72 -1.46
N MET A 203 -8.34 -8.46 -1.12
CA MET A 203 -7.52 -7.30 -1.42
C MET A 203 -6.89 -6.77 -0.13
N VAL A 204 -5.59 -6.53 -0.14
CA VAL A 204 -4.86 -6.05 1.04
C VAL A 204 -4.22 -4.70 0.75
N ASP A 205 -4.59 -3.68 1.52
CA ASP A 205 -3.81 -2.45 1.59
C ASP A 205 -2.59 -2.70 2.49
N ASN A 206 -1.44 -2.87 1.84
CA ASN A 206 -0.16 -3.24 2.47
C ASN A 206 0.76 -2.03 2.71
N THR A 207 0.20 -0.83 2.71
CA THR A 207 0.96 0.43 2.75
C THR A 207 1.87 0.55 3.98
N PHE A 208 1.52 -0.05 5.13
CA PHE A 208 2.28 0.10 6.38
C PHE A 208 3.51 -0.82 6.48
N LEU A 209 3.43 -2.04 5.96
CA LEU A 209 4.49 -3.05 6.10
C LEU A 209 5.13 -3.47 4.78
N GLY A 210 4.45 -3.28 3.67
CA GLY A 210 5.02 -3.62 2.38
C GLY A 210 5.90 -2.51 1.77
N PRO A 211 6.77 -2.91 0.87
CA PRO A 211 7.02 -4.29 0.42
C PRO A 211 8.06 -5.05 1.26
N ALA A 212 8.53 -4.48 2.37
CA ALA A 212 9.70 -5.00 3.08
C ALA A 212 9.39 -6.09 4.10
N PHE A 213 8.20 -6.09 4.71
CA PHE A 213 7.96 -6.86 5.94
C PHE A 213 6.69 -7.72 5.90
N GLN A 214 5.84 -7.56 4.90
CA GLN A 214 4.61 -8.33 4.73
C GLN A 214 4.35 -8.56 3.25
N HIS A 215 4.05 -9.80 2.88
CA HIS A 215 3.81 -10.24 1.51
C HIS A 215 2.45 -10.94 1.39
N PRO A 216 1.34 -10.17 1.26
CA PRO A 216 -0.01 -10.71 1.28
C PRO A 216 -0.29 -11.78 0.25
N LEU A 217 0.30 -11.70 -0.96
CA LEU A 217 0.13 -12.72 -2.01
C LEU A 217 0.68 -14.10 -1.61
N MET A 218 1.65 -14.14 -0.68
CA MET A 218 2.23 -15.40 -0.18
C MET A 218 1.34 -16.08 0.85
N VAL A 219 0.39 -15.36 1.43
CA VAL A 219 -0.55 -15.88 2.44
C VAL A 219 -2.00 -15.94 1.92
N GLY A 220 -2.17 -15.81 0.59
CA GLY A 220 -3.43 -16.11 -0.09
C GLY A 220 -4.25 -14.91 -0.57
N ALA A 221 -3.79 -13.67 -0.39
CA ALA A 221 -4.43 -12.53 -1.01
C ALA A 221 -4.33 -12.59 -2.55
N ASP A 222 -5.32 -12.03 -3.24
CA ASP A 222 -5.39 -11.96 -4.70
C ASP A 222 -4.79 -10.67 -5.24
N LEU A 223 -4.96 -9.57 -4.51
CA LEU A 223 -4.51 -8.24 -4.92
C LEU A 223 -3.89 -7.48 -3.74
N VAL A 224 -2.73 -6.91 -3.97
CA VAL A 224 -2.07 -6.02 -3.02
C VAL A 224 -2.13 -4.58 -3.52
N LEU A 225 -2.56 -3.68 -2.64
CA LEU A 225 -2.70 -2.26 -2.92
C LEU A 225 -1.68 -1.46 -2.10
N TYR A 226 -1.14 -0.42 -2.69
CA TYR A 226 -0.20 0.50 -2.07
C TYR A 226 -0.58 1.96 -2.30
N SER A 227 -0.54 2.74 -1.25
CA SER A 227 -0.25 4.15 -1.40
C SER A 227 1.25 4.30 -1.62
N ALA A 228 1.68 4.32 -2.89
CA ALA A 228 3.10 4.46 -3.24
C ALA A 228 3.68 5.83 -2.85
N THR A 229 2.82 6.80 -2.54
CA THR A 229 3.12 8.08 -1.87
C THR A 229 3.94 7.89 -0.57
N LYS A 230 3.78 6.74 0.12
CA LYS A 230 4.33 6.45 1.44
C LYS A 230 5.75 5.87 1.32
N TYR A 231 6.01 4.71 1.87
CA TYR A 231 7.35 4.09 1.90
C TYR A 231 7.98 3.91 0.52
N LEU A 232 7.20 3.57 -0.51
CA LEU A 232 7.73 3.37 -1.86
C LEU A 232 8.41 4.65 -2.37
N SER A 233 7.74 5.80 -2.27
CA SER A 233 8.33 7.11 -2.55
C SER A 233 9.32 7.53 -1.46
N GLY A 234 8.87 7.70 -0.22
CA GLY A 234 9.68 7.95 0.96
C GLY A 234 10.16 9.37 1.17
N PHE A 235 9.78 10.36 0.36
CA PHE A 235 10.33 11.72 0.42
C PHE A 235 9.27 12.83 0.52
N SER A 236 8.02 12.48 0.76
CA SER A 236 6.89 13.42 0.97
C SER A 236 6.67 14.44 -0.15
N ASP A 237 7.03 14.12 -1.40
CA ASP A 237 7.07 15.05 -2.53
C ASP A 237 6.37 14.53 -3.80
N LEU A 238 5.76 13.34 -3.77
CA LEU A 238 4.94 12.82 -4.86
C LEU A 238 3.72 12.04 -4.35
N LEU A 239 2.69 11.99 -5.17
CA LEU A 239 1.51 11.15 -4.98
C LEU A 239 1.55 10.01 -6.00
N ALA A 240 1.37 8.79 -5.54
CA ALA A 240 1.25 7.62 -6.40
C ALA A 240 0.49 6.49 -5.70
N GLY A 241 -0.05 5.58 -6.51
CA GLY A 241 -0.62 4.32 -6.06
C GLY A 241 -0.09 3.16 -6.90
N ALA A 242 -0.16 1.96 -6.36
CA ALA A 242 0.15 0.74 -7.09
C ALA A 242 -0.79 -0.40 -6.69
N ALA A 243 -1.03 -1.30 -7.64
CA ALA A 243 -1.71 -2.57 -7.44
C ALA A 243 -0.84 -3.68 -8.02
N LEU A 244 -0.70 -4.79 -7.27
CA LEU A 244 0.10 -5.94 -7.68
C LEU A 244 -0.70 -7.22 -7.45
N ALA A 245 -0.55 -8.18 -8.37
CA ALA A 245 -1.19 -9.49 -8.27
C ALA A 245 -0.32 -10.60 -8.87
N ARG A 246 -0.61 -11.84 -8.45
CA ARG A 246 -0.07 -13.03 -9.10
C ARG A 246 -0.81 -13.31 -10.41
N ASP A 247 -2.14 -13.21 -10.39
CA ASP A 247 -2.95 -13.34 -11.60
C ASP A 247 -2.86 -12.05 -12.41
N THR A 248 -2.15 -12.12 -13.53
CA THR A 248 -1.95 -10.99 -14.45
C THR A 248 -3.27 -10.47 -15.02
N ALA A 249 -4.29 -11.33 -15.14
CA ALA A 249 -5.61 -10.91 -15.66
C ALA A 249 -6.30 -9.89 -14.75
N LEU A 250 -6.06 -9.90 -13.43
CA LEU A 250 -6.58 -8.88 -12.53
C LEU A 250 -5.95 -7.52 -12.82
N ILE A 251 -4.64 -7.48 -13.05
CA ILE A 251 -3.92 -6.25 -13.38
C ILE A 251 -4.32 -5.71 -14.75
N GLU A 252 -4.52 -6.57 -15.74
CA GLU A 252 -5.01 -6.20 -17.07
C GLU A 252 -6.39 -5.51 -17.00
N GLN A 253 -7.32 -6.05 -16.20
CA GLN A 253 -8.63 -5.44 -15.97
C GLN A 253 -8.51 -4.09 -15.27
N MET A 254 -7.62 -3.95 -14.29
CA MET A 254 -7.36 -2.67 -13.63
C MET A 254 -6.74 -1.65 -14.59
N LYS A 255 -5.81 -2.06 -15.47
CA LYS A 255 -5.23 -1.20 -16.52
C LYS A 255 -6.32 -0.73 -17.50
N ALA A 256 -7.22 -1.61 -17.91
CA ALA A 256 -8.36 -1.26 -18.75
C ALA A 256 -9.27 -0.21 -18.09
N SER A 257 -9.57 -0.37 -16.80
CA SER A 257 -10.34 0.61 -16.03
C SER A 257 -9.58 1.93 -15.86
N ARG A 258 -8.27 1.89 -15.61
CA ARG A 258 -7.38 3.06 -15.53
C ARG A 258 -7.44 3.92 -16.81
N ILE A 259 -7.46 3.29 -17.97
CA ILE A 259 -7.58 3.99 -19.27
C ILE A 259 -8.88 4.80 -19.33
N MET A 260 -9.99 4.23 -18.83
CA MET A 260 -11.30 4.89 -18.85
C MET A 260 -11.38 6.01 -17.79
N PHE A 261 -10.88 5.78 -16.59
CA PHE A 261 -10.90 6.75 -15.50
C PHE A 261 -9.88 7.88 -15.67
N GLY A 262 -8.82 7.65 -16.44
CA GLY A 262 -7.76 8.64 -16.68
C GLY A 262 -6.83 8.87 -15.49
N ASN A 263 -6.85 8.02 -14.48
CA ASN A 263 -6.05 8.14 -13.26
C ASN A 263 -4.62 7.57 -13.41
N ILE A 264 -3.98 7.90 -14.52
CA ILE A 264 -2.61 7.51 -14.85
C ILE A 264 -1.60 8.26 -13.98
N LEU A 265 -0.45 7.64 -13.73
CA LEU A 265 0.72 8.30 -13.13
C LEU A 265 1.57 8.92 -14.25
N PRO A 266 1.85 10.25 -14.23
CA PRO A 266 2.63 10.91 -15.27
C PRO A 266 4.09 10.42 -15.36
N PRO A 267 4.78 10.64 -16.51
CA PRO A 267 6.13 10.14 -16.74
C PRO A 267 7.18 10.62 -15.72
N ASP A 268 7.09 11.87 -15.27
CA ASP A 268 8.03 12.45 -14.30
C ASP A 268 7.90 11.76 -12.94
N GLU A 269 6.67 11.55 -12.46
CA GLU A 269 6.39 10.86 -11.19
C GLU A 269 6.76 9.37 -11.28
N CYS A 270 6.53 8.73 -12.43
CA CYS A 270 7.00 7.36 -12.66
C CYS A 270 8.52 7.28 -12.56
N TRP A 271 9.24 8.18 -13.23
CA TRP A 271 10.70 8.24 -13.19
C TRP A 271 11.22 8.53 -11.78
N LEU A 272 10.56 9.44 -11.06
CA LEU A 272 10.93 9.80 -9.70
C LEU A 272 10.72 8.62 -8.75
N LEU A 273 9.57 7.95 -8.82
CA LEU A 273 9.27 6.76 -8.01
C LEU A 273 10.24 5.62 -8.30
N ASP A 274 10.48 5.32 -9.58
CA ASP A 274 11.46 4.32 -10.02
C ASP A 274 12.85 4.57 -9.41
N SER A 275 13.30 5.82 -9.38
CA SER A 275 14.60 6.19 -8.81
C SER A 275 14.72 5.88 -7.29
N ARG A 276 13.62 5.67 -6.59
CA ARG A 276 13.55 5.48 -5.12
C ARG A 276 13.32 4.04 -4.70
N LEU A 277 12.77 3.21 -5.58
CA LEU A 277 12.53 1.79 -5.30
C LEU A 277 13.80 1.04 -4.84
N PRO A 278 15.00 1.28 -5.40
CA PRO A 278 16.21 0.58 -4.96
C PRO A 278 16.58 0.78 -3.49
N THR A 279 16.10 1.85 -2.86
CA THR A 279 16.41 2.16 -1.46
C THR A 279 15.27 1.86 -0.49
N VAL A 280 14.11 1.40 -0.97
CA VAL A 280 12.93 1.21 -0.12
C VAL A 280 13.21 0.25 1.05
N MET A 281 13.86 -0.88 0.77
CA MET A 281 14.21 -1.86 1.80
C MET A 281 15.16 -1.28 2.86
N LEU A 282 16.14 -0.49 2.44
CA LEU A 282 17.09 0.16 3.35
C LEU A 282 16.37 1.17 4.26
N ARG A 283 15.50 2.01 3.69
CA ARG A 283 14.74 3.03 4.41
C ARG A 283 13.77 2.39 5.40
N MET A 284 12.97 1.42 4.95
CA MET A 284 12.02 0.73 5.82
C MET A 284 12.72 -0.02 6.96
N ASN A 285 13.81 -0.73 6.69
CA ASN A 285 14.59 -1.40 7.74
C ASN A 285 15.14 -0.41 8.78
N ARG A 286 15.65 0.75 8.36
CA ARG A 286 16.13 1.78 9.30
C ARG A 286 14.98 2.34 10.13
N ALA A 287 13.87 2.73 9.50
CA ALA A 287 12.68 3.25 10.18
C ALA A 287 12.11 2.24 11.19
N SER A 288 12.00 0.96 10.81
CA SER A 288 11.49 -0.10 11.70
C SER A 288 12.39 -0.31 12.93
N LYS A 289 13.71 -0.37 12.74
CA LYS A 289 14.66 -0.48 13.85
C LYS A 289 14.61 0.73 14.79
N ASN A 290 14.45 1.93 14.24
CA ASN A 290 14.26 3.14 15.03
C ASN A 290 12.97 3.08 15.83
N ALA A 291 11.85 2.76 15.16
CA ALA A 291 10.51 2.68 15.78
C ALA A 291 10.49 1.67 16.93
N GLN A 292 11.06 0.48 16.73
CA GLN A 292 11.13 -0.54 17.77
C GLN A 292 11.87 -0.03 19.02
N ARG A 293 13.07 0.54 18.85
CA ARG A 293 13.87 1.07 19.96
C ARG A 293 13.14 2.17 20.72
N ILE A 294 12.50 3.07 20.00
CA ILE A 294 11.72 4.17 20.56
C ILE A 294 10.49 3.62 21.30
N ALA A 295 9.72 2.71 20.70
CA ALA A 295 8.54 2.11 21.30
C ALA A 295 8.86 1.41 22.63
N GLU A 296 9.93 0.59 22.67
CA GLU A 296 10.37 -0.13 23.88
C GLU A 296 10.80 0.82 25.01
N ARG A 297 11.38 1.99 24.68
CA ARG A 297 11.78 3.00 25.68
C ARG A 297 10.59 3.79 26.17
N LEU A 298 9.73 4.27 25.27
CA LEU A 298 8.57 5.07 25.61
C LEU A 298 7.49 4.25 26.35
N ALA A 299 7.43 2.94 26.16
CA ALA A 299 6.52 2.07 26.92
C ALA A 299 6.79 2.08 28.46
N ARG A 300 7.96 2.57 28.87
CA ARG A 300 8.33 2.69 30.29
C ARG A 300 8.22 4.12 30.83
N HIS A 301 7.82 5.07 29.99
CA HIS A 301 7.75 6.49 30.38
C HIS A 301 6.48 6.77 31.19
N ALA A 302 6.60 7.44 32.33
CA ALA A 302 5.49 7.65 33.27
C ALA A 302 4.28 8.42 32.70
N LYS A 303 4.54 9.27 31.69
CA LYS A 303 3.50 10.06 31.02
C LYS A 303 2.82 9.34 29.84
N VAL A 304 3.30 8.16 29.46
CA VAL A 304 2.75 7.34 28.37
C VAL A 304 1.85 6.26 28.99
N ARG A 305 0.55 6.35 28.74
CA ARG A 305 -0.41 5.36 29.23
C ARG A 305 -0.23 4.01 28.53
N ARG A 306 -0.01 4.04 27.23
CA ARG A 306 0.18 2.85 26.41
C ARG A 306 0.92 3.19 25.12
N VAL A 307 1.81 2.28 24.69
CA VAL A 307 2.41 2.29 23.34
C VAL A 307 1.75 1.17 22.53
N LEU A 308 1.23 1.50 21.38
CA LEU A 308 0.74 0.54 20.40
C LEU A 308 1.86 0.30 19.38
N TYR A 309 2.39 -0.92 19.38
CA TYR A 309 3.45 -1.35 18.47
C TYR A 309 3.47 -2.88 18.39
N PRO A 310 3.67 -3.51 17.23
CA PRO A 310 3.46 -4.96 17.09
C PRO A 310 4.32 -5.84 18.00
N THR A 311 5.56 -5.42 18.35
CA THR A 311 6.39 -6.19 19.29
C THR A 311 5.94 -6.10 20.75
N LEU A 312 5.06 -5.16 21.07
CA LEU A 312 4.51 -4.96 22.40
C LEU A 312 3.10 -5.57 22.57
N PHE A 313 2.63 -6.33 21.61
CA PHE A 313 1.37 -7.05 21.73
C PHE A 313 1.41 -8.05 22.90
N THR A 314 0.33 -8.07 23.68
CA THR A 314 0.10 -9.03 24.77
C THR A 314 -1.04 -9.98 24.49
N ASP A 315 -1.88 -9.66 23.50
CA ASP A 315 -2.97 -10.50 23.02
C ASP A 315 -2.38 -11.68 22.22
N PRO A 316 -2.59 -12.94 22.63
CA PRO A 316 -2.03 -14.12 21.96
C PRO A 316 -2.45 -14.21 20.48
N GLU A 317 -3.66 -13.79 20.16
CA GLU A 317 -4.15 -13.81 18.78
C GLU A 317 -3.40 -12.78 17.92
N GLN A 318 -3.16 -11.56 18.41
CA GLN A 318 -2.37 -10.55 17.70
C GLN A 318 -0.91 -10.97 17.52
N ILE A 319 -0.34 -11.68 18.52
CA ILE A 319 1.01 -12.26 18.43
C ILE A 319 1.03 -13.32 17.33
N ARG A 320 0.07 -14.26 17.33
CA ARG A 320 -0.04 -15.30 16.30
C ARG A 320 -0.15 -14.71 14.90
N ILE A 321 -1.03 -13.73 14.70
CA ILE A 321 -1.23 -13.09 13.38
C ILE A 321 0.06 -12.40 12.93
N ARG A 322 0.69 -11.61 13.80
CA ARG A 322 1.97 -10.96 13.51
C ARG A 322 3.04 -11.97 13.06
N ASP A 323 3.23 -13.03 13.84
CA ASP A 323 4.29 -14.01 13.60
C ASP A 323 4.03 -14.85 12.34
N ALA A 324 2.76 -14.99 11.93
CA ALA A 324 2.37 -15.73 10.72
C ALA A 324 2.57 -14.94 9.42
N GLN A 325 2.50 -13.60 9.46
CA GLN A 325 2.44 -12.79 8.23
C GLN A 325 3.44 -11.64 8.15
N CYS A 326 4.22 -11.35 9.23
CA CYS A 326 5.13 -10.21 9.26
C CYS A 326 6.56 -10.63 9.61
N GLU A 327 7.53 -10.13 8.86
CA GLU A 327 8.95 -10.30 9.15
C GLU A 327 9.45 -9.31 10.19
N PHE A 328 8.97 -8.06 10.12
CA PHE A 328 9.34 -6.97 11.03
C PHE A 328 8.14 -6.07 11.34
N PRO A 329 8.17 -5.33 12.47
CA PRO A 329 7.02 -4.60 12.99
C PRO A 329 6.70 -3.28 12.28
N GLY A 330 7.58 -2.79 11.39
CA GLY A 330 7.39 -1.55 10.64
C GLY A 330 7.82 -0.28 11.37
N GLY A 331 7.66 0.86 10.67
CA GLY A 331 8.10 2.18 11.12
C GLY A 331 7.03 3.04 11.81
N ILE A 332 5.83 2.49 12.05
CA ILE A 332 4.71 3.23 12.66
C ILE A 332 4.52 2.75 14.10
N LEU A 333 4.36 3.70 15.03
CA LEU A 333 3.91 3.43 16.40
C LEU A 333 2.83 4.44 16.81
N SER A 334 2.04 4.12 17.82
CA SER A 334 1.10 5.07 18.40
C SER A 334 1.28 5.13 19.93
N LEU A 335 1.12 6.35 20.48
CA LEU A 335 1.24 6.65 21.90
C LEU A 335 -0.12 7.11 22.42
N ASP A 336 -0.62 6.50 23.48
CA ASP A 336 -1.77 7.04 24.23
C ASP A 336 -1.27 7.86 25.41
N LEU A 337 -1.50 9.16 25.35
CA LEU A 337 -1.12 10.14 26.39
C LEU A 337 -2.28 10.49 27.33
N GLY A 338 -3.41 9.77 27.20
CA GLY A 338 -4.54 9.82 28.12
C GLY A 338 -5.57 10.92 27.85
N SER A 339 -5.17 12.05 27.25
CA SER A 339 -6.09 13.13 26.91
C SER A 339 -5.67 13.91 25.66
N LYS A 340 -6.63 14.59 25.03
CA LYS A 340 -6.37 15.49 23.90
C LYS A 340 -5.42 16.62 24.28
N ALA A 341 -5.54 17.17 25.48
CA ALA A 341 -4.67 18.24 25.97
C ALA A 341 -3.20 17.76 26.00
N ALA A 342 -2.95 16.60 26.62
CA ALA A 342 -1.61 16.02 26.66
C ALA A 342 -1.06 15.70 25.26
N ALA A 343 -1.89 15.13 24.37
CA ALA A 343 -1.49 14.88 22.99
C ALA A 343 -1.09 16.15 22.24
N PHE A 344 -1.86 17.23 22.41
CA PHE A 344 -1.58 18.52 21.77
C PHE A 344 -0.35 19.21 22.37
N ASP A 345 -0.15 19.13 23.70
CA ASP A 345 1.03 19.68 24.34
C ASP A 345 2.30 18.92 23.92
N PHE A 346 2.23 17.60 23.83
CA PHE A 346 3.31 16.80 23.27
C PHE A 346 3.68 17.28 21.86
N LEU A 347 2.70 17.39 20.96
CA LEU A 347 2.94 17.84 19.58
C LEU A 347 3.55 19.25 19.50
N ARG A 348 3.18 20.18 20.40
CA ARG A 348 3.74 21.55 20.44
C ARG A 348 5.20 21.60 20.87
N HIS A 349 5.64 20.61 21.66
CA HIS A 349 6.97 20.61 22.25
C HIS A 349 7.99 19.79 21.43
N LEU A 350 7.57 19.11 20.36
CA LEU A 350 8.48 18.45 19.45
C LEU A 350 9.40 19.45 18.75
N GLN A 351 10.67 19.06 18.60
CA GLN A 351 11.73 19.87 17.95
C GLN A 351 12.21 19.24 16.64
N ILE A 352 12.25 17.91 16.59
CA ILE A 352 12.66 17.13 15.41
C ILE A 352 11.46 16.51 14.73
N GLY A 353 10.60 15.79 15.49
CA GLY A 353 9.35 15.23 14.99
C GLY A 353 8.40 16.33 14.50
N ARG A 354 7.93 16.20 13.24
CA ARG A 354 7.09 17.23 12.60
C ARG A 354 5.60 16.93 12.79
N ASN A 355 4.84 17.89 13.28
CA ASN A 355 3.37 17.77 13.35
C ASN A 355 2.78 17.86 11.95
N ALA A 356 2.57 16.70 11.32
CA ALA A 356 2.02 16.58 9.99
C ALA A 356 1.30 15.23 9.80
N VAL A 357 0.32 15.23 8.92
CA VAL A 357 -0.28 13.98 8.41
C VAL A 357 0.66 13.31 7.41
N SER A 358 0.27 12.13 6.89
CA SER A 358 1.11 11.25 6.08
C SER A 358 2.00 10.34 6.93
N LEU A 359 2.82 9.52 6.26
CA LEU A 359 3.70 8.53 6.88
C LEU A 359 4.71 7.98 5.86
N GLY A 360 5.68 7.22 6.34
CA GLY A 360 6.60 6.46 5.49
C GLY A 360 7.69 7.31 4.83
N GLY A 361 7.81 8.59 5.22
CA GLY A 361 8.90 9.46 4.79
C GLY A 361 10.22 9.12 5.46
N VAL A 362 11.31 9.73 4.94
CA VAL A 362 12.64 9.70 5.58
C VAL A 362 12.65 10.53 6.86
N GLU A 363 11.78 11.53 6.96
CA GLU A 363 11.56 12.35 8.14
C GLU A 363 10.49 11.75 9.07
N THR A 364 10.61 12.03 10.38
CA THR A 364 9.62 11.63 11.38
C THR A 364 8.43 12.57 11.38
N LEU A 365 7.22 11.99 11.13
CA LEU A 365 5.95 12.70 11.13
C LEU A 365 5.06 12.24 12.29
N VAL A 366 4.45 13.21 12.98
CA VAL A 366 3.63 12.95 14.16
C VAL A 366 2.28 13.65 14.00
N CYS A 367 1.18 12.97 14.29
CA CYS A 367 -0.15 13.58 14.22
C CYS A 367 -1.08 13.07 15.30
N HIS A 368 -2.19 13.81 15.52
CA HIS A 368 -3.31 13.38 16.37
C HIS A 368 -4.43 12.83 15.47
N PRO A 369 -4.58 11.51 15.31
CA PRO A 369 -5.47 10.92 14.31
C PRO A 369 -6.92 11.35 14.45
N LYS A 370 -7.47 11.39 15.67
CA LYS A 370 -8.88 11.73 15.94
C LYS A 370 -9.28 13.11 15.42
N THR A 371 -8.35 14.07 15.37
CA THR A 371 -8.66 15.44 14.87
C THR A 371 -8.10 15.72 13.47
N THR A 372 -7.47 14.74 12.83
CA THR A 372 -6.87 14.90 11.50
C THR A 372 -7.32 13.77 10.55
N THR A 373 -6.56 12.70 10.44
CA THR A 373 -6.76 11.65 9.43
C THR A 373 -8.05 10.85 9.60
N HIS A 374 -8.63 10.82 10.80
CA HIS A 374 -9.86 10.09 11.12
C HIS A 374 -11.00 11.03 11.58
N SER A 375 -10.82 12.34 11.48
CA SER A 375 -11.83 13.32 11.91
C SER A 375 -13.19 13.21 11.20
N PRO A 376 -13.32 12.66 9.97
CA PRO A 376 -14.63 12.48 9.36
C PRO A 376 -15.46 11.33 9.94
N LEU A 377 -14.84 10.44 10.74
CA LEU A 377 -15.54 9.28 11.30
C LEU A 377 -16.37 9.68 12.53
N PRO A 378 -17.55 9.02 12.75
CA PRO A 378 -18.33 9.19 13.96
C PRO A 378 -17.52 8.86 15.23
N VAL A 379 -17.82 9.57 16.32
CA VAL A 379 -17.08 9.38 17.60
C VAL A 379 -17.20 7.95 18.10
N GLU A 380 -18.37 7.37 17.96
CA GLU A 380 -18.68 5.99 18.40
C GLU A 380 -17.83 4.96 17.62
N GLU A 381 -17.61 5.19 16.32
CA GLU A 381 -16.75 4.34 15.50
C GLU A 381 -15.28 4.47 15.88
N LEU A 382 -14.82 5.69 16.16
CA LEU A 382 -13.46 5.96 16.61
C LEU A 382 -13.16 5.27 17.94
N GLU A 383 -14.10 5.36 18.90
CA GLU A 383 -13.97 4.73 20.20
C GLU A 383 -14.01 3.20 20.12
N ALA A 384 -14.93 2.65 19.34
CA ALA A 384 -15.00 1.20 19.05
C ALA A 384 -13.71 0.68 18.38
N ALA A 385 -13.11 1.50 17.53
CA ALA A 385 -11.82 1.19 16.90
C ALA A 385 -10.61 1.40 17.83
N GLY A 386 -10.78 1.96 19.03
CA GLY A 386 -9.70 2.23 19.98
C GLY A 386 -8.91 3.49 19.70
N VAL A 387 -9.46 4.42 18.91
CA VAL A 387 -8.86 5.74 18.62
C VAL A 387 -9.27 6.71 19.73
N THR A 388 -8.46 6.77 20.78
CA THR A 388 -8.72 7.59 21.98
C THR A 388 -8.41 9.08 21.75
N ASP A 389 -8.88 9.95 22.68
CA ASP A 389 -8.55 11.38 22.66
C ASP A 389 -7.06 11.66 22.92
N GLY A 390 -6.35 10.75 23.57
CA GLY A 390 -4.92 10.89 23.84
C GLY A 390 -4.01 10.24 22.81
N LEU A 391 -4.56 9.67 21.74
CA LEU A 391 -3.78 8.89 20.79
C LEU A 391 -3.01 9.79 19.83
N VAL A 392 -1.69 9.59 19.78
CA VAL A 392 -0.75 10.23 18.85
C VAL A 392 -0.13 9.15 17.98
N ARG A 393 -0.18 9.30 16.66
CA ARG A 393 0.52 8.40 15.71
C ARG A 393 1.85 9.00 15.32
N VAL A 394 2.90 8.18 15.37
CA VAL A 394 4.26 8.53 14.97
C VAL A 394 4.67 7.65 13.78
N SER A 395 4.98 8.27 12.66
CA SER A 395 5.69 7.66 11.54
C SER A 395 7.18 7.96 11.69
N VAL A 396 7.92 6.99 12.15
CA VAL A 396 9.34 7.15 12.46
C VAL A 396 10.16 7.12 11.17
N GLY A 397 11.04 8.11 11.02
CA GLY A 397 11.94 8.25 9.90
C GLY A 397 13.29 7.55 10.09
N ILE A 398 14.28 7.98 9.30
CA ILE A 398 15.61 7.38 9.26
C ILE A 398 16.66 8.17 10.04
N GLU A 399 16.27 9.20 10.80
CA GLU A 399 17.12 10.02 11.66
C GLU A 399 17.90 9.16 12.66
N ASP A 400 18.79 9.74 13.44
CA ASP A 400 19.35 9.03 14.59
C ASP A 400 18.25 8.79 15.62
N TRP A 401 18.05 7.53 16.01
CA TRP A 401 16.98 7.15 16.92
C TRP A 401 17.15 7.73 18.33
N LYS A 402 18.38 8.08 18.74
CA LYS A 402 18.65 8.70 20.05
C LYS A 402 18.16 10.13 20.06
N ASP A 403 18.44 10.89 18.99
CA ASP A 403 17.97 12.25 18.84
C ASP A 403 16.45 12.32 18.84
N LEU A 404 15.79 11.37 18.14
CA LEU A 404 14.31 11.24 18.15
C LEU A 404 13.79 10.86 19.54
N LEU A 405 14.46 9.96 20.25
CA LEU A 405 14.05 9.56 21.59
C LEU A 405 14.19 10.73 22.57
N ASP A 406 15.29 11.47 22.50
CA ASP A 406 15.54 12.65 23.34
C ASP A 406 14.50 13.74 23.06
N ASP A 407 14.13 13.94 21.77
CA ASP A 407 13.06 14.87 21.39
C ASP A 407 11.70 14.47 22.00
N PHE A 408 11.35 13.19 21.92
CA PHE A 408 10.10 12.70 22.49
C PHE A 408 10.08 12.75 24.02
N GLN A 409 11.19 12.44 24.67
CA GLN A 409 11.30 12.48 26.13
C GLN A 409 11.18 13.92 26.64
N GLN A 410 11.93 14.88 26.05
CA GLN A 410 11.83 16.28 26.45
C GLN A 410 10.43 16.87 26.23
N ALA A 411 9.71 16.41 25.19
CA ALA A 411 8.33 16.82 24.96
C ALA A 411 7.35 16.20 25.98
N LEU A 412 7.55 14.93 26.35
CA LEU A 412 6.77 14.25 27.40
C LEU A 412 7.02 14.81 28.80
N ASP A 413 8.26 15.21 29.12
CA ASP A 413 8.62 15.76 30.42
C ASP A 413 7.95 17.13 30.70
N LYS A 414 7.46 17.79 29.64
CA LYS A 414 6.72 19.07 29.75
C LYS A 414 5.21 18.90 29.96
N LEU A 415 4.69 17.66 29.92
CA LEU A 415 3.31 17.36 30.23
C LEU A 415 3.11 17.36 31.78
#